data_3f9aa6ef07d6691cd37185d1c94fc8f9
#
_entry.id   3f9aa6ef07d6691cd37185d1c94fc8f9
#
_cell.length_a   1.000
_cell.length_b   1.000
_cell.length_c   1.000
_cell.angle_alpha   90.00
_cell.angle_beta   90.00
_cell.angle_gamma   90.00
#
_symmetry.space_group_name_H-M   'P 1'
#
loop_
_entity.id
_entity.type
_entity.pdbx_description
1 polymer ?
#
loop_
_entity_poly.entity_id
_entity_poly.type
_entity_poly.pdbx_seq_one_letter_code
_entity_poly.pdbx_strand_id
1 'polypeptide(L)' 'MENKYVCSVDIGGTKIATAIMEYPADGGVPHPVFEAEVPTEAQEGG' A
#
# COMPACT_ATOMS: atom_id res chain seq x y z
N MET A 1 11.41 19.75 -7.61
CA MET A 1 11.30 18.32 -7.72
C MET A 1 10.21 17.83 -6.88
N GLU A 2 9.57 16.77 -7.30
CA GLU A 2 8.46 16.26 -6.58
C GLU A 2 8.74 14.86 -6.12
N ASN A 3 8.28 14.52 -4.94
CA ASN A 3 8.39 13.15 -4.48
C ASN A 3 7.42 12.29 -5.28
N LYS A 4 7.74 11.02 -5.39
CA LYS A 4 6.90 10.10 -6.12
C LYS A 4 6.23 9.18 -5.12
N TYR A 5 4.99 8.85 -5.38
CA TYR A 5 4.24 7.96 -4.51
C TYR A 5 3.86 6.73 -5.30
N VAL A 6 4.02 5.57 -4.67
CA VAL A 6 3.69 4.30 -5.31
C VAL A 6 2.75 3.55 -4.38
N CYS A 7 1.65 3.10 -4.93
CA CYS A 7 0.67 2.37 -4.15
C CYS A 7 0.87 0.88 -4.37
N SER A 8 0.98 0.14 -3.29
CA SER A 8 1.14 -1.30 -3.36
C SER A 8 -0.08 -1.97 -2.80
N VAL A 9 -0.49 -3.07 -3.39
CA VAL A 9 -1.63 -3.82 -2.90
C VAL A 9 -1.22 -5.27 -2.83
N ASP A 10 -1.42 -5.89 -1.66
CA ASP A 10 -1.09 -7.29 -1.48
C ASP A 10 -2.37 -8.01 -1.11
N ILE A 11 -2.85 -8.89 -1.95
CA ILE A 11 -4.09 -9.57 -1.73
C ILE A 11 -3.81 -10.97 -1.26
N GLY A 12 -4.16 -11.25 -0.02
CA GLY A 12 -3.98 -12.56 0.53
C GLY A 12 -5.29 -13.29 0.60
N GLY A 13 -5.26 -14.48 1.15
CA GLY A 13 -6.47 -15.25 1.26
C GLY A 13 -7.39 -14.77 2.34
N THR A 14 -6.89 -14.09 3.33
CA THR A 14 -7.71 -13.65 4.45
C THR A 14 -7.76 -12.15 4.59
N LYS A 15 -6.88 -11.45 3.93
CA LYS A 15 -6.90 -10.00 4.08
C LYS A 15 -6.22 -9.35 2.89
N ILE A 16 -6.50 -8.08 2.73
CA ILE A 16 -5.89 -7.28 1.68
C ILE A 16 -5.12 -6.18 2.37
N ALA A 17 -3.86 -6.06 2.04
CA ALA A 17 -3.02 -5.02 2.62
C ALA A 17 -2.67 -4.01 1.55
N THR A 18 -2.72 -2.74 1.90
CA THR A 18 -2.31 -1.69 0.97
C THR A 18 -1.29 -0.81 1.66
N ALA A 19 -0.42 -0.25 0.88
CA ALA A 19 0.58 0.66 1.41
C ALA A 19 0.93 1.67 0.35
N ILE A 20 1.22 2.88 0.77
CA ILE A 20 1.67 3.92 -0.14
C ILE A 20 3.09 4.27 0.27
N MET A 21 4.01 4.11 -0.67
CA MET A 21 5.42 4.40 -0.41
C MET A 21 5.75 5.74 -1.02
N GLU A 22 6.56 6.50 -0.31
CA GLU A 22 7.03 7.77 -0.83
C GLU A 22 8.47 7.62 -1.23
N TYR A 23 8.79 8.01 -2.45
CA TYR A 23 10.16 7.99 -2.95
C TYR A 23 10.61 9.43 -3.03
N PRO A 24 11.48 9.85 -2.10
CA PRO A 24 11.90 11.25 -2.07
C PRO A 24 12.62 11.65 -3.34
N ALA A 25 12.37 12.85 -3.80
CA ALA A 25 12.98 13.32 -5.03
C ALA A 25 14.47 13.55 -4.87
N ASP A 26 14.93 13.70 -3.64
CA ASP A 26 16.33 13.97 -3.42
C ASP A 26 17.16 12.71 -3.31
N GLY A 27 16.58 11.59 -3.60
CA GLY A 27 17.35 10.36 -3.54
C GLY A 27 17.37 9.72 -2.17
N GLY A 28 16.52 10.17 -1.29
CA GLY A 28 16.46 9.58 0.03
C GLY A 28 15.88 8.19 0.01
N VAL A 29 15.77 7.60 1.18
CA VAL A 29 15.30 6.22 1.29
C VAL A 29 13.79 6.19 1.20
N PRO A 30 13.24 5.33 0.34
CA PRO A 30 11.79 5.19 0.25
C PRO A 30 11.23 4.68 1.56
N HIS A 31 10.06 5.13 1.91
CA HIS A 31 9.44 4.70 3.16
C HIS A 31 7.94 4.76 3.02
N PRO A 32 7.21 3.94 3.77
CA PRO A 32 5.77 3.96 3.69
C PRO A 32 5.20 5.16 4.41
N VAL A 33 4.23 5.82 3.80
CA VAL A 33 3.57 6.95 4.43
C VAL A 33 2.14 6.59 4.80
N PHE A 34 1.65 5.45 4.35
CA PHE A 34 0.30 5.02 4.68
C PHE A 34 0.24 3.51 4.55
N GLU A 35 -0.40 2.86 5.49
CA GLU A 35 -0.59 1.43 5.43
C GLU A 35 -1.95 1.11 6.00
N ALA A 36 -2.63 0.16 5.40
CA ALA A 36 -3.93 -0.26 5.88
C ALA A 36 -4.15 -1.71 5.52
N GLU A 37 -4.93 -2.41 6.32
CA GLU A 37 -5.28 -3.77 6.04
C GLU A 37 -6.75 -3.92 6.27
N VAL A 38 -7.43 -4.66 5.41
CA VAL A 38 -8.83 -4.96 5.59
C VAL A 38 -9.02 -6.44 5.38
N PRO A 39 -9.95 -7.06 6.09
CA PRO A 39 -10.18 -8.49 5.89
C PRO A 39 -10.85 -8.70 4.54
N THR A 40 -10.48 -9.78 3.90
CA THR A 40 -11.12 -10.15 2.66
C THR A 40 -12.39 -10.88 3.01
N GLU A 41 -13.51 -10.34 2.66
CA GLU A 41 -14.72 -11.02 2.97
C GLU A 41 -15.37 -11.39 1.73
N ALA A 42 -14.61 -11.93 0.88
CA ALA A 42 -15.09 -12.21 -0.40
C ALA A 42 -16.22 -13.13 -0.41
N GLN A 43 -16.27 -13.96 0.52
CA GLN A 43 -17.30 -14.93 0.47
C GLN A 43 -18.62 -14.24 0.55
N GLU A 44 -18.62 -13.11 1.09
CA GLU A 44 -19.82 -12.50 1.16
C GLU A 44 -20.19 -12.06 -0.08
N GLY A 45 -19.31 -11.85 -0.75
CA GLY A 45 -19.47 -11.45 -1.96
C GLY A 45 -20.66 -11.45 -2.09
N GLY A 46 -20.36 -11.93 -1.52
CA GLY A 46 -21.43 -11.98 -1.54
C GLY A 46 -21.49 -11.59 -1.14
#